data_edd4161d9e8a37a43c51d5a0b1212155
#
_entry.id   edd4161d9e8a37a43c51d5a0b1212155
#
_cell.length_a   1.000
_cell.length_b   1.000
_cell.length_c   1.000
_cell.angle_alpha   90.00
_cell.angle_beta   90.00
_cell.angle_gamma   90.00
#
_symmetry.space_group_name_H-M   'P 1'
#
loop_
_entity.id
_entity.type
_entity.pdbx_description
1 polymer ?
#
loop_
_entity_poly.entity_id
_entity_poly.type
_entity_poly.pdbx_seq_one_letter_code
_entity_poly.pdbx_strand_id
1 'polypeptide(L)'
;MKSISITVIAMILAGCSGGSGQTQTTAASTADAKVYRWKMITTWPKNLPGLGAAPERLAQKLRVMSNGRLDIKVYGAGELVGALEVFDAVSQGTAQMGHGAAYYWRGKIPAAAFFATVPFGMNAQEMNGWLHYGGGLELWQELYAPFNLVPFAAGNSGVQMAGWFNKEINSVDDLKGLKMRIPGLGGEVLSRAGGTPVVLPGGEIFTALQTGVIDATEWVGPYNDLAFSLHTAA
;
A
#
# COMPACT_ATOMS: atom_id res chain seq x y z
N MET A 1 49.03 -71.01 -11.49
CA MET A 1 49.76 -71.33 -12.76
C MET A 1 49.43 -70.24 -13.75
N LYS A 2 50.46 -69.54 -14.30
CA LYS A 2 50.49 -68.77 -15.57
C LYS A 2 49.72 -67.50 -15.62
N SER A 3 50.19 -66.35 -16.03
CA SER A 3 51.53 -65.97 -16.54
C SER A 3 51.49 -64.43 -16.61
N ILE A 4 52.61 -63.86 -16.22
CA ILE A 4 52.98 -62.47 -16.31
C ILE A 4 53.18 -62.10 -17.77
N SER A 5 52.70 -60.92 -18.24
CA SER A 5 53.32 -60.26 -19.38
C SER A 5 53.39 -58.78 -19.12
N ILE A 6 54.60 -58.35 -18.91
CA ILE A 6 55.05 -56.94 -18.88
C ILE A 6 55.29 -56.53 -20.33
N THR A 7 54.79 -55.35 -20.73
CA THR A 7 55.34 -54.68 -21.89
C THR A 7 55.57 -53.22 -21.56
N VAL A 8 56.81 -52.84 -21.71
CA VAL A 8 57.44 -51.54 -21.44
C VAL A 8 57.49 -50.76 -22.75
N ILE A 9 57.63 -49.43 -22.58
CA ILE A 9 58.12 -48.41 -23.57
C ILE A 9 57.00 -47.76 -24.43
N ALA A 10 56.93 -46.44 -24.55
CA ALA A 10 57.98 -45.48 -24.76
C ALA A 10 57.51 -44.05 -24.34
N MET A 11 58.40 -43.30 -23.75
CA MET A 11 58.34 -41.83 -23.66
C MET A 11 58.44 -41.20 -25.06
N ILE A 12 57.55 -40.29 -25.39
CA ILE A 12 57.80 -39.24 -26.40
C ILE A 12 57.52 -37.89 -25.76
N LEU A 13 58.54 -37.13 -25.46
CA LEU A 13 58.56 -35.71 -25.20
C LEU A 13 58.32 -34.99 -26.51
N ALA A 14 57.24 -34.20 -26.58
CA ALA A 14 57.10 -33.19 -27.64
C ALA A 14 56.35 -31.97 -27.13
N GLY A 15 57.06 -30.91 -26.91
CA GLY A 15 56.78 -29.57 -27.40
C GLY A 15 55.68 -28.78 -26.69
N CYS A 16 56.12 -27.87 -25.82
CA CYS A 16 55.38 -26.63 -25.48
C CYS A 16 55.00 -25.86 -26.73
N SER A 17 53.71 -25.67 -26.96
CA SER A 17 53.24 -24.49 -27.67
C SER A 17 52.13 -23.85 -26.84
N GLY A 18 52.43 -22.68 -26.34
CA GLY A 18 51.48 -21.84 -25.56
C GLY A 18 50.28 -21.46 -26.41
N GLY A 19 49.15 -22.04 -26.09
CA GLY A 19 47.85 -21.60 -26.52
C GLY A 19 47.20 -20.90 -25.32
N SER A 20 47.21 -19.55 -25.32
CA SER A 20 46.40 -18.74 -24.44
C SER A 20 44.93 -19.05 -24.72
N GLY A 21 44.37 -20.03 -23.99
CA GLY A 21 42.95 -20.29 -23.94
C GLY A 21 42.27 -19.07 -23.31
N GLN A 22 41.83 -18.15 -24.14
CA GLN A 22 40.81 -17.17 -23.71
C GLN A 22 39.57 -17.98 -23.35
N THR A 23 39.34 -18.13 -22.05
CA THR A 23 38.04 -18.51 -21.52
C THR A 23 37.08 -17.38 -21.97
N GLN A 24 36.43 -17.57 -23.12
CA GLN A 24 35.27 -16.78 -23.45
C GLN A 24 34.22 -17.08 -22.39
N THR A 25 34.19 -16.23 -21.38
CA THR A 25 33.02 -16.08 -20.53
C THR A 25 31.91 -15.65 -21.49
N THR A 26 31.11 -16.58 -21.95
CA THR A 26 29.84 -16.31 -22.62
C THR A 26 29.05 -15.50 -21.63
N ALA A 27 29.10 -14.16 -21.75
CA ALA A 27 28.14 -13.28 -21.14
C ALA A 27 26.78 -13.81 -21.63
N ALA A 28 26.03 -14.40 -20.70
CA ALA A 28 24.66 -14.83 -20.97
C ALA A 28 23.99 -13.60 -21.57
N SER A 29 23.63 -13.68 -22.83
CA SER A 29 22.80 -12.70 -23.51
C SER A 29 21.61 -12.50 -22.60
N THR A 30 21.46 -11.32 -22.01
CA THR A 30 20.21 -10.89 -21.40
C THR A 30 19.21 -10.78 -22.55
N ALA A 31 18.69 -11.94 -22.96
CA ALA A 31 17.55 -11.99 -23.86
C ALA A 31 16.51 -10.97 -23.33
N ASP A 32 15.94 -10.18 -24.20
CA ASP A 32 14.97 -9.12 -23.93
C ASP A 32 13.94 -9.54 -22.88
N ALA A 33 14.25 -9.38 -21.61
CA ALA A 33 13.37 -9.77 -20.53
C ALA A 33 12.17 -8.82 -20.57
N LYS A 34 10.99 -9.36 -20.83
CA LYS A 34 9.74 -8.60 -20.91
C LYS A 34 9.60 -7.66 -19.71
N VAL A 35 9.46 -6.36 -19.97
CA VAL A 35 9.21 -5.34 -18.98
C VAL A 35 7.71 -5.12 -18.83
N TYR A 36 7.21 -5.26 -17.62
CA TYR A 36 5.84 -4.97 -17.24
C TYR A 36 5.76 -3.53 -16.72
N ARG A 37 5.06 -2.66 -17.42
CA ARG A 37 4.81 -1.29 -16.99
C ARG A 37 3.42 -1.19 -16.41
N TRP A 38 3.37 -0.96 -15.11
CA TRP A 38 2.13 -0.86 -14.34
C TRP A 38 1.88 0.56 -13.87
N LYS A 39 0.62 0.87 -13.65
CA LYS A 39 0.17 2.08 -12.97
C LYS A 39 -0.31 1.69 -11.58
N MET A 40 0.15 2.43 -10.58
CA MET A 40 -0.40 2.40 -9.22
C MET A 40 -1.04 3.74 -8.94
N ILE A 41 -2.31 3.75 -8.57
CA ILE A 41 -3.06 4.96 -8.18
C ILE A 41 -3.31 4.94 -6.69
N THR A 42 -3.25 6.11 -6.03
CA THR A 42 -3.37 6.19 -4.57
C THR A 42 -4.49 7.12 -4.12
N THR A 43 -5.05 6.86 -2.93
CA THR A 43 -6.01 7.75 -2.28
C THR A 43 -5.32 8.92 -1.55
N TRP A 44 -4.00 8.98 -1.59
CA TRP A 44 -3.17 9.97 -0.90
C TRP A 44 -2.46 10.89 -1.89
N PRO A 45 -2.22 12.15 -1.51
CA PRO A 45 -1.26 12.99 -2.24
C PRO A 45 0.13 12.36 -2.23
N LYS A 46 0.89 12.60 -3.30
CA LYS A 46 2.32 12.24 -3.34
C LYS A 46 3.08 12.91 -2.19
N ASN A 47 4.14 12.23 -1.75
CA ASN A 47 5.05 12.72 -0.71
C ASN A 47 4.40 12.91 0.68
N LEU A 48 3.13 12.59 0.86
CA LEU A 48 2.54 12.60 2.19
C LEU A 48 3.33 11.63 3.09
N PRO A 49 3.80 12.08 4.26
CA PRO A 49 4.57 11.23 5.18
C PRO A 49 3.86 9.89 5.45
N GLY A 50 4.62 8.79 5.34
CA GLY A 50 4.08 7.44 5.47
C GLY A 50 3.20 7.01 4.31
N LEU A 51 1.98 7.52 4.23
CA LEU A 51 0.94 7.05 3.32
C LEU A 51 1.25 7.32 1.83
N GLY A 52 1.70 8.52 1.49
CA GLY A 52 2.05 8.88 0.11
C GLY A 52 3.45 8.40 -0.30
N ALA A 53 4.40 8.38 0.64
CA ALA A 53 5.76 7.93 0.37
C ALA A 53 5.92 6.40 0.32
N ALA A 54 5.03 5.63 0.98
CA ALA A 54 5.12 4.17 1.00
C ALA A 54 4.90 3.53 -0.38
N PRO A 55 3.90 3.93 -1.19
CA PRO A 55 3.72 3.42 -2.55
C PRO A 55 4.93 3.65 -3.45
N GLU A 56 5.55 4.82 -3.36
CA GLU A 56 6.75 5.15 -4.14
C GLU A 56 7.93 4.22 -3.77
N ARG A 57 8.14 4.01 -2.46
CA ARG A 57 9.17 3.08 -1.98
C ARG A 57 8.90 1.64 -2.39
N LEU A 58 7.62 1.21 -2.38
CA LEU A 58 7.23 -0.11 -2.83
C LEU A 58 7.54 -0.28 -4.33
N ALA A 59 7.15 0.67 -5.15
CA ALA A 59 7.41 0.66 -6.59
C ALA A 59 8.93 0.58 -6.88
N GLN A 60 9.74 1.37 -6.17
CA GLN A 60 11.19 1.34 -6.29
C GLN A 60 11.79 0.00 -5.88
N LYS A 61 11.35 -0.57 -4.76
CA LYS A 61 11.81 -1.90 -4.30
C LYS A 61 11.47 -2.99 -5.32
N LEU A 62 10.26 -3.01 -5.82
CA LEU A 62 9.81 -3.99 -6.82
C LEU A 62 10.62 -3.87 -8.12
N ARG A 63 10.94 -2.64 -8.56
CA ARG A 63 11.82 -2.42 -9.70
C ARG A 63 13.21 -3.02 -9.49
N VAL A 64 13.82 -2.78 -8.33
CA VAL A 64 15.13 -3.34 -7.99
C VAL A 64 15.08 -4.86 -7.89
N MET A 65 14.13 -5.42 -7.16
CA MET A 65 13.97 -6.87 -6.96
C MET A 65 13.69 -7.62 -8.26
N SER A 66 13.01 -6.99 -9.21
CA SER A 66 12.70 -7.57 -10.52
C SER A 66 13.78 -7.32 -11.57
N ASN A 67 14.90 -6.71 -11.21
CA ASN A 67 15.93 -6.24 -12.14
C ASN A 67 15.34 -5.36 -13.28
N GLY A 68 14.46 -4.42 -12.93
CA GLY A 68 13.80 -3.51 -13.85
C GLY A 68 12.64 -4.12 -14.66
N ARG A 69 12.34 -5.41 -14.47
CA ARG A 69 11.26 -6.06 -15.23
C ARG A 69 9.86 -5.64 -14.81
N LEU A 70 9.69 -5.21 -13.56
CA LEU A 70 8.44 -4.62 -13.09
C LEU A 70 8.67 -3.13 -12.82
N ASP A 71 8.15 -2.29 -13.72
CA ASP A 71 8.26 -0.84 -13.67
C ASP A 71 6.90 -0.25 -13.34
N ILE A 72 6.74 0.26 -12.11
CA ILE A 72 5.47 0.76 -11.59
C ILE A 72 5.55 2.27 -11.48
N LYS A 73 4.70 2.97 -12.23
CA LYS A 73 4.52 4.42 -12.10
C LYS A 73 3.41 4.70 -11.10
N VAL A 74 3.75 5.42 -10.03
CA VAL A 74 2.81 5.85 -8.99
C VAL A 74 2.15 7.17 -9.37
N TYR A 75 0.84 7.26 -9.16
CA TYR A 75 0.03 8.45 -9.34
C TYR A 75 -0.67 8.77 -8.03
N GLY A 76 -0.50 9.99 -7.56
CA GLY A 76 -1.17 10.49 -6.36
C GLY A 76 -2.66 10.74 -6.58
N ALA A 77 -3.35 11.04 -5.49
CA ALA A 77 -4.76 11.40 -5.50
C ALA A 77 -5.03 12.54 -6.48
N GLY A 78 -6.00 12.36 -7.38
CA GLY A 78 -6.40 13.36 -8.37
C GLY A 78 -5.52 13.44 -9.64
N GLU A 79 -4.40 12.71 -9.73
CA GLU A 79 -3.54 12.75 -10.94
C GLU A 79 -4.11 11.94 -12.13
N LEU A 80 -4.80 10.84 -11.87
CA LEU A 80 -5.47 10.03 -12.92
C LEU A 80 -6.96 9.88 -12.66
N VAL A 81 -7.34 9.66 -11.41
CA VAL A 81 -8.73 9.51 -10.95
C VAL A 81 -8.90 10.23 -9.64
N GLY A 82 -10.12 10.52 -9.24
CA GLY A 82 -10.43 11.04 -7.91
C GLY A 82 -9.94 10.09 -6.82
N ALA A 83 -9.54 10.64 -5.66
CA ALA A 83 -8.94 9.87 -4.57
C ALA A 83 -9.81 8.68 -4.12
N LEU A 84 -11.12 8.84 -4.10
CA LEU A 84 -12.08 7.81 -3.67
C LEU A 84 -12.54 6.88 -4.80
N GLU A 85 -12.06 7.09 -6.03
CA GLU A 85 -12.38 6.27 -7.20
C GLU A 85 -11.34 5.16 -7.47
N VAL A 86 -10.29 5.08 -6.63
CA VAL A 86 -9.18 4.12 -6.79
C VAL A 86 -9.68 2.67 -6.89
N PHE A 87 -10.64 2.27 -6.07
CA PHE A 87 -11.21 0.93 -6.09
C PHE A 87 -11.81 0.59 -7.46
N ASP A 88 -12.68 1.46 -7.97
CA ASP A 88 -13.36 1.23 -9.25
C ASP A 88 -12.39 1.23 -10.42
N ALA A 89 -11.44 2.14 -10.42
CA ALA A 89 -10.46 2.25 -11.49
C ALA A 89 -9.57 0.99 -11.59
N VAL A 90 -9.19 0.39 -10.45
CA VAL A 90 -8.43 -0.87 -10.45
C VAL A 90 -9.32 -2.05 -10.80
N SER A 91 -10.52 -2.13 -10.23
CA SER A 91 -11.51 -3.17 -10.54
C SER A 91 -11.82 -3.26 -12.04
N GLN A 92 -11.89 -2.11 -12.72
CA GLN A 92 -12.15 -1.98 -14.15
C GLN A 92 -10.89 -2.08 -15.02
N GLY A 93 -9.70 -2.22 -14.42
CA GLY A 93 -8.43 -2.36 -15.16
C GLY A 93 -7.84 -1.05 -15.68
N THR A 94 -8.33 0.12 -15.28
CA THR A 94 -7.74 1.43 -15.63
C THR A 94 -6.32 1.57 -15.09
N ALA A 95 -6.06 0.98 -13.92
CA ALA A 95 -4.75 0.81 -13.32
C ALA A 95 -4.57 -0.63 -12.83
N GLN A 96 -3.33 -1.10 -12.75
CA GLN A 96 -3.01 -2.45 -12.32
C GLN A 96 -2.96 -2.58 -10.79
N MET A 97 -2.70 -1.47 -10.10
CA MET A 97 -2.60 -1.43 -8.64
C MET A 97 -3.31 -0.19 -8.08
N GLY A 98 -3.87 -0.35 -6.89
CA GLY A 98 -4.39 0.72 -6.07
C GLY A 98 -3.78 0.70 -4.68
N HIS A 99 -3.64 1.85 -4.04
CA HIS A 99 -3.21 1.97 -2.66
C HIS A 99 -4.16 2.91 -1.92
N GLY A 100 -4.85 2.37 -0.92
CA GLY A 100 -5.86 3.10 -0.16
C GLY A 100 -6.31 2.33 1.07
N ALA A 101 -7.18 2.91 1.86
CA ALA A 101 -7.74 2.24 3.03
C ALA A 101 -9.08 1.59 2.67
N ALA A 102 -9.24 0.33 3.07
CA ALA A 102 -10.40 -0.49 2.70
C ALA A 102 -11.75 0.12 3.16
N TYR A 103 -11.77 0.89 4.23
CA TYR A 103 -12.99 1.52 4.74
C TYR A 103 -13.59 2.56 3.79
N TYR A 104 -12.82 3.12 2.84
CA TYR A 104 -13.36 4.05 1.84
C TYR A 104 -14.40 3.39 0.93
N TRP A 105 -14.31 2.09 0.76
CA TRP A 105 -15.22 1.30 -0.07
C TRP A 105 -16.43 0.73 0.70
N ARG A 106 -16.60 1.09 1.98
CA ARG A 106 -17.69 0.60 2.83
C ARG A 106 -19.09 0.78 2.21
N GLY A 107 -19.30 1.85 1.46
CA GLY A 107 -20.55 2.08 0.75
C GLY A 107 -20.89 1.03 -0.30
N LYS A 108 -19.89 0.35 -0.85
CA LYS A 108 -20.04 -0.74 -1.84
C LYS A 108 -19.92 -2.10 -1.19
N ILE A 109 -19.00 -2.23 -0.25
CA ILE A 109 -18.66 -3.46 0.45
C ILE A 109 -18.62 -3.16 1.94
N PRO A 110 -19.74 -3.29 2.67
CA PRO A 110 -19.81 -2.95 4.09
C PRO A 110 -18.72 -3.63 4.94
N ALA A 111 -18.40 -4.89 4.64
CA ALA A 111 -17.38 -5.65 5.35
C ALA A 111 -15.93 -5.17 5.10
N ALA A 112 -15.68 -4.37 4.08
CA ALA A 112 -14.34 -3.85 3.80
C ALA A 112 -13.76 -3.03 4.96
N ALA A 113 -14.61 -2.41 5.77
CA ALA A 113 -14.18 -1.62 6.92
C ALA A 113 -13.44 -2.46 7.99
N PHE A 114 -13.70 -3.76 8.09
CA PHE A 114 -13.02 -4.64 9.05
C PHE A 114 -11.53 -4.86 8.72
N PHE A 115 -11.11 -4.65 7.49
CA PHE A 115 -9.72 -4.76 7.05
C PHE A 115 -8.94 -3.44 7.16
N ALA A 116 -9.49 -2.46 7.85
CA ALA A 116 -8.84 -1.19 8.13
C ALA A 116 -9.01 -0.83 9.61
N THR A 117 -9.84 0.17 9.94
CA THR A 117 -9.99 0.67 11.31
C THR A 117 -11.35 0.32 11.88
N VAL A 118 -11.33 -0.44 12.96
CA VAL A 118 -12.52 -0.71 13.80
C VAL A 118 -12.33 0.03 15.13
N PRO A 119 -13.27 0.91 15.53
CA PRO A 119 -13.17 1.58 16.84
C PRO A 119 -13.03 0.56 17.97
N PHE A 120 -12.03 0.76 18.85
CA PHE A 120 -11.65 -0.16 19.93
C PHE A 120 -11.26 -1.58 19.46
N GLY A 121 -10.95 -1.73 18.18
CA GLY A 121 -10.52 -2.99 17.58
C GLY A 121 -9.04 -3.29 17.80
N MET A 122 -8.50 -4.13 16.93
CA MET A 122 -7.12 -4.59 16.98
C MET A 122 -6.12 -3.44 16.77
N ASN A 123 -5.03 -3.43 17.54
CA ASN A 123 -3.88 -2.58 17.25
C ASN A 123 -3.10 -3.09 16.02
N ALA A 124 -2.06 -2.36 15.60
CA ALA A 124 -1.30 -2.68 14.39
C ALA A 124 -0.70 -4.09 14.40
N GLN A 125 -0.19 -4.55 15.53
CA GLN A 125 0.43 -5.87 15.66
C GLN A 125 -0.62 -6.98 15.63
N GLU A 126 -1.72 -6.79 16.33
CA GLU A 126 -2.85 -7.73 16.34
C GLU A 126 -3.49 -7.83 14.95
N MET A 127 -3.68 -6.71 14.26
CA MET A 127 -4.19 -6.68 12.89
C MET A 127 -3.26 -7.44 11.92
N ASN A 128 -1.95 -7.24 12.02
CA ASN A 128 -0.99 -8.00 11.23
C ASN A 128 -1.03 -9.50 11.57
N GLY A 129 -1.15 -9.84 12.86
CA GLY A 129 -1.33 -11.24 13.29
C GLY A 129 -2.58 -11.87 12.70
N TRP A 130 -3.70 -11.16 12.76
CA TRP A 130 -4.96 -11.64 12.18
C TRP A 130 -4.87 -11.78 10.65
N LEU A 131 -4.35 -10.78 9.95
CA LEU A 131 -4.24 -10.81 8.49
C LEU A 131 -3.34 -11.96 8.01
N HIS A 132 -2.19 -12.18 8.65
CA HIS A 132 -1.20 -13.13 8.15
C HIS A 132 -1.33 -14.54 8.73
N TYR A 133 -1.95 -14.71 9.90
CA TYR A 133 -2.00 -15.99 10.61
C TYR A 133 -3.39 -16.35 11.14
N GLY A 134 -4.34 -15.42 11.11
CA GLY A 134 -5.70 -15.59 11.64
C GLY A 134 -6.80 -15.70 10.58
N GLY A 135 -6.43 -15.88 9.30
CA GLY A 135 -7.39 -16.02 8.20
C GLY A 135 -7.93 -14.69 7.66
N GLY A 136 -7.45 -13.56 8.18
CA GLY A 136 -7.97 -12.25 7.77
C GLY A 136 -7.68 -11.91 6.30
N LEU A 137 -6.51 -12.30 5.79
CA LEU A 137 -6.15 -12.03 4.39
C LEU A 137 -7.01 -12.85 3.42
N GLU A 138 -7.25 -14.11 3.74
CA GLU A 138 -8.11 -15.00 2.95
C GLU A 138 -9.54 -14.46 2.89
N LEU A 139 -10.11 -14.04 4.02
CA LEU A 139 -11.43 -13.40 4.08
C LEU A 139 -11.47 -12.10 3.25
N TRP A 140 -10.41 -11.31 3.29
CA TRP A 140 -10.33 -10.10 2.50
C TRP A 140 -10.26 -10.40 1.01
N GLN A 141 -9.49 -11.40 0.60
CA GLN A 141 -9.38 -11.85 -0.78
C GLN A 141 -10.72 -12.39 -1.30
N GLU A 142 -11.41 -13.21 -0.50
CA GLU A 142 -12.75 -13.69 -0.82
C GLU A 142 -13.73 -12.53 -1.03
N LEU A 143 -13.72 -11.55 -0.13
CA LEU A 143 -14.57 -10.36 -0.20
C LEU A 143 -14.35 -9.54 -1.47
N TYR A 144 -13.08 -9.45 -1.94
CA TYR A 144 -12.70 -8.61 -3.08
C TYR A 144 -12.72 -9.35 -4.42
N ALA A 145 -12.78 -10.68 -4.42
CA ALA A 145 -12.79 -11.50 -5.63
C ALA A 145 -13.90 -11.14 -6.63
N PRO A 146 -15.16 -10.85 -6.20
CA PRO A 146 -16.23 -10.45 -7.12
C PRO A 146 -15.95 -9.14 -7.87
N PHE A 147 -15.00 -8.33 -7.38
CA PHE A 147 -14.59 -7.05 -7.97
C PHE A 147 -13.32 -7.16 -8.79
N ASN A 148 -12.84 -8.37 -9.08
CA ASN A 148 -11.60 -8.63 -9.82
C ASN A 148 -10.36 -8.00 -9.12
N LEU A 149 -10.33 -8.02 -7.81
CA LEU A 149 -9.29 -7.44 -6.97
C LEU A 149 -8.66 -8.50 -6.06
N VAL A 150 -7.34 -8.39 -5.87
CA VAL A 150 -6.58 -9.16 -4.89
C VAL A 150 -5.95 -8.19 -3.89
N PRO A 151 -6.47 -8.11 -2.67
CA PRO A 151 -5.94 -7.20 -1.66
C PRO A 151 -4.69 -7.75 -0.97
N PHE A 152 -3.83 -6.83 -0.53
CA PHE A 152 -2.67 -7.11 0.30
C PHE A 152 -2.52 -6.01 1.34
N ALA A 153 -2.05 -6.38 2.54
CA ALA A 153 -1.66 -5.41 3.55
C ALA A 153 -0.38 -4.69 3.10
N ALA A 154 -0.42 -3.36 3.04
CA ALA A 154 0.69 -2.53 2.57
C ALA A 154 1.33 -1.69 3.69
N GLY A 155 0.69 -1.58 4.84
CA GLY A 155 1.17 -0.83 6.00
C GLY A 155 0.06 -0.57 7.01
N ASN A 156 0.45 0.01 8.13
CA ASN A 156 -0.46 0.40 9.19
C ASN A 156 0.00 1.73 9.77
N SER A 157 -0.93 2.65 10.02
CA SER A 157 -0.64 3.96 10.61
C SER A 157 -0.57 3.95 12.15
N GLY A 158 -0.86 2.82 12.77
CA GLY A 158 -0.94 2.68 14.21
C GLY A 158 -2.23 3.26 14.79
N VAL A 159 -2.20 3.57 16.09
CA VAL A 159 -3.31 4.20 16.79
C VAL A 159 -3.50 5.63 16.29
N GLN A 160 -4.73 6.02 16.04
CA GLN A 160 -5.07 7.36 15.58
C GLN A 160 -5.64 8.19 16.73
N MET A 161 -5.40 9.51 16.70
CA MET A 161 -6.03 10.45 17.61
C MET A 161 -7.50 10.71 17.19
N ALA A 162 -8.31 11.17 18.14
CA ALA A 162 -9.73 11.45 17.90
C ALA A 162 -9.95 12.51 16.81
N GLY A 163 -9.10 13.55 16.77
CA GLY A 163 -9.14 14.54 15.69
C GLY A 163 -8.83 15.96 16.12
N TRP A 164 -9.12 16.88 15.21
CA TRP A 164 -9.01 18.32 15.30
C TRP A 164 -10.42 18.91 15.28
N PHE A 165 -10.71 19.82 16.20
CA PHE A 165 -12.07 20.33 16.43
C PHE A 165 -12.04 21.85 16.53
N ASN A 166 -13.01 22.52 15.90
CA ASN A 166 -13.21 23.98 16.02
C ASN A 166 -13.81 24.40 17.38
N LYS A 167 -14.14 23.44 18.24
CA LYS A 167 -14.65 23.65 19.59
C LYS A 167 -14.15 22.59 20.53
N GLU A 168 -14.14 22.89 21.83
CA GLU A 168 -13.85 21.88 22.86
C GLU A 168 -14.95 20.80 22.91
N ILE A 169 -14.53 19.57 23.10
CA ILE A 169 -15.39 18.40 23.30
C ILE A 169 -15.16 17.89 24.73
N ASN A 170 -16.12 18.13 25.60
CA ASN A 170 -16.06 17.75 27.02
C ASN A 170 -16.95 16.55 27.34
N SER A 171 -17.91 16.24 26.46
CA SER A 171 -18.87 15.17 26.66
C SER A 171 -19.37 14.58 25.34
N VAL A 172 -20.04 13.45 25.35
CA VAL A 172 -20.70 12.86 24.18
C VAL A 172 -21.81 13.80 23.63
N ASP A 173 -22.42 14.59 24.49
CA ASP A 173 -23.46 15.54 24.06
C ASP A 173 -22.92 16.64 23.12
N ASP A 174 -21.63 16.96 23.23
CA ASP A 174 -20.97 17.94 22.36
C ASP A 174 -20.79 17.45 20.92
N LEU A 175 -20.97 16.15 20.71
CA LEU A 175 -20.93 15.54 19.38
C LEU A 175 -22.25 15.75 18.62
N LYS A 176 -23.36 16.11 19.28
CA LYS A 176 -24.64 16.30 18.64
C LYS A 176 -24.59 17.43 17.62
N GLY A 177 -24.96 17.11 16.37
CA GLY A 177 -24.91 18.04 15.25
C GLY A 177 -23.53 18.38 14.71
N LEU A 178 -22.45 17.86 15.32
CA LEU A 178 -21.08 18.08 14.86
C LEU A 178 -20.87 17.47 13.47
N LYS A 179 -20.50 18.29 12.50
CA LYS A 179 -20.14 17.85 11.15
C LYS A 179 -18.64 17.47 11.17
N MET A 180 -18.34 16.19 11.17
CA MET A 180 -16.96 15.74 11.26
C MET A 180 -16.59 14.87 10.06
N ARG A 181 -15.46 15.19 9.44
CA ARG A 181 -14.87 14.27 8.47
C ARG A 181 -14.30 13.07 9.23
N ILE A 182 -14.93 11.93 9.06
CA ILE A 182 -14.51 10.66 9.66
C ILE A 182 -15.05 9.50 8.80
N PRO A 183 -14.18 8.69 8.18
CA PRO A 183 -14.59 7.58 7.32
C PRO A 183 -14.89 6.31 8.12
N GLY A 184 -15.39 5.30 7.42
CA GLY A 184 -15.51 3.94 7.90
C GLY A 184 -16.49 3.78 9.08
N LEU A 185 -16.13 2.88 10.00
CA LEU A 185 -16.95 2.59 11.19
C LEU A 185 -16.90 3.71 12.23
N GLY A 186 -15.83 4.53 12.26
CA GLY A 186 -15.78 5.72 13.10
C GLY A 186 -16.91 6.70 12.77
N GLY A 187 -17.22 6.89 11.48
CA GLY A 187 -18.36 7.68 11.05
C GLY A 187 -19.70 7.12 11.52
N GLU A 188 -19.86 5.81 11.52
CA GLU A 188 -21.06 5.17 12.06
C GLU A 188 -21.23 5.40 13.57
N VAL A 189 -20.13 5.31 14.32
CA VAL A 189 -20.14 5.59 15.77
C VAL A 189 -20.51 7.04 16.03
N LEU A 190 -19.91 7.98 15.31
CA LEU A 190 -20.24 9.40 15.41
C LEU A 190 -21.72 9.68 15.10
N SER A 191 -22.24 9.06 14.05
CA SER A 191 -23.67 9.19 13.68
C SER A 191 -24.58 8.72 14.80
N ARG A 192 -24.28 7.60 15.44
CA ARG A 192 -25.06 7.08 16.58
C ARG A 192 -24.93 7.94 17.84
N ALA A 193 -23.85 8.70 17.97
CA ALA A 193 -23.69 9.71 19.02
C ALA A 193 -24.38 11.03 18.70
N GLY A 194 -25.05 11.16 17.54
CA GLY A 194 -25.80 12.34 17.13
C GLY A 194 -25.01 13.32 16.27
N GLY A 195 -23.79 12.99 15.88
CA GLY A 195 -23.01 13.78 14.93
C GLY A 195 -23.32 13.47 13.48
N THR A 196 -22.76 14.25 12.56
CA THR A 196 -22.94 14.13 11.12
C THR A 196 -21.59 13.78 10.46
N PRO A 197 -21.32 12.50 10.17
CA PRO A 197 -20.09 12.09 9.50
C PRO A 197 -20.08 12.54 8.04
N VAL A 198 -18.93 13.02 7.58
CA VAL A 198 -18.67 13.40 6.19
C VAL A 198 -17.43 12.64 5.71
N VAL A 199 -17.42 12.17 4.47
CA VAL A 199 -16.26 11.52 3.85
C VAL A 199 -15.68 12.44 2.79
N LEU A 200 -14.45 12.89 3.01
CA LEU A 200 -13.69 13.73 2.08
C LEU A 200 -12.30 13.14 1.85
N PRO A 201 -11.73 13.31 0.65
CA PRO A 201 -10.32 13.04 0.40
C PRO A 201 -9.40 13.87 1.31
N GLY A 202 -8.22 13.33 1.65
CA GLY A 202 -7.29 14.02 2.54
C GLY A 202 -6.90 15.43 2.08
N GLY A 203 -6.71 15.63 0.78
CA GLY A 203 -6.35 16.95 0.23
C GLY A 203 -7.42 18.03 0.32
N GLU A 204 -8.67 17.67 0.63
CA GLU A 204 -9.79 18.60 0.75
C GLU A 204 -10.09 19.02 2.20
N ILE A 205 -9.53 18.28 3.18
CA ILE A 205 -9.88 18.44 4.59
C ILE A 205 -9.54 19.84 5.11
N PHE A 206 -8.34 20.34 4.83
CA PHE A 206 -7.90 21.65 5.31
C PHE A 206 -8.86 22.75 4.92
N THR A 207 -9.23 22.83 3.63
CA THR A 207 -10.14 23.84 3.13
C THR A 207 -11.55 23.68 3.72
N ALA A 208 -12.04 22.44 3.83
CA ALA A 208 -13.36 22.17 4.39
C ALA A 208 -13.45 22.57 5.87
N LEU A 209 -12.38 22.35 6.64
CA LEU A 209 -12.31 22.76 8.04
C LEU A 209 -12.20 24.27 8.19
N GLN A 210 -11.31 24.91 7.40
CA GLN A 210 -11.09 26.35 7.44
C GLN A 210 -12.34 27.16 7.01
N THR A 211 -13.12 26.63 6.07
CA THR A 211 -14.34 27.31 5.58
C THR A 211 -15.60 26.95 6.37
N GLY A 212 -15.52 26.09 7.38
CA GLY A 212 -16.66 25.68 8.19
C GLY A 212 -17.63 24.72 7.47
N VAL A 213 -17.23 24.10 6.36
CA VAL A 213 -17.99 23.01 5.72
C VAL A 213 -18.07 21.82 6.65
N ILE A 214 -16.99 21.58 7.42
CA ILE A 214 -16.92 20.65 8.54
C ILE A 214 -16.45 21.37 9.80
N ASP A 215 -16.87 20.88 10.96
CA ASP A 215 -16.52 21.43 12.28
C ASP A 215 -15.33 20.69 12.90
N ALA A 216 -15.03 19.49 12.39
CA ALA A 216 -13.98 18.63 12.91
C ALA A 216 -13.50 17.64 11.84
N THR A 217 -12.33 17.10 12.06
CA THR A 217 -11.76 16.03 11.25
C THR A 217 -10.89 15.11 12.09
N GLU A 218 -10.84 13.83 11.77
CA GLU A 218 -9.73 12.95 12.09
C GLU A 218 -8.89 12.69 10.84
N TRP A 219 -7.62 12.32 11.04
CA TRP A 219 -6.78 11.81 9.96
C TRP A 219 -5.91 10.66 10.48
N VAL A 220 -4.80 10.92 11.13
CA VAL A 220 -3.94 9.89 11.75
C VAL A 220 -3.45 10.34 13.11
N GLY A 221 -2.72 11.44 13.16
CA GLY A 221 -2.07 11.99 14.33
C GLY A 221 -1.01 13.02 13.92
N PRO A 222 -0.33 13.68 14.86
CA PRO A 222 0.47 14.88 14.60
C PRO A 222 1.46 14.73 13.45
N TYR A 223 2.09 13.58 13.29
CA TYR A 223 3.09 13.36 12.25
C TYR A 223 2.53 13.49 10.82
N ASN A 224 1.39 12.89 10.55
CA ASN A 224 0.72 12.99 9.24
C ASN A 224 -0.09 14.28 9.11
N ASP A 225 -0.74 14.69 10.19
CA ASP A 225 -1.71 15.78 10.21
C ASP A 225 -1.03 17.15 10.06
N LEU A 226 0.22 17.28 10.53
CA LEU A 226 1.07 18.45 10.29
C LEU A 226 1.31 18.68 8.79
N ALA A 227 1.43 17.63 7.99
CA ALA A 227 1.62 17.75 6.55
C ALA A 227 0.39 18.33 5.83
N PHE A 228 -0.78 18.24 6.44
CA PHE A 228 -2.02 18.89 5.98
C PHE A 228 -2.31 20.20 6.71
N SER A 229 -1.43 20.63 7.61
CA SER A 229 -1.61 21.85 8.42
C SER A 229 -2.91 21.88 9.24
N LEU A 230 -3.45 20.73 9.63
CA LEU A 230 -4.76 20.64 10.30
C LEU A 230 -4.80 21.41 11.62
N HIS A 231 -3.67 21.51 12.31
CA HIS A 231 -3.49 22.29 13.54
C HIS A 231 -3.66 23.81 13.38
N THR A 232 -3.72 24.30 12.14
CA THR A 232 -3.93 25.73 11.85
C THR A 232 -5.31 26.01 11.26
N ALA A 233 -6.07 24.97 10.94
CA ALA A 233 -7.39 25.08 10.31
C ALA A 233 -8.53 24.84 11.32
N ALA A 234 -8.25 24.19 12.46
CA ALA A 234 -9.17 23.93 13.56
C ALA A 234 -9.00 24.96 14.69
#